data_5aea6f40426d7569de9453b3e79c373c
#
_entry.id   5aea6f40426d7569de9453b3e79c373c
#
_cell.length_a   1.000
_cell.length_b   1.000
_cell.length_c   1.000
_cell.angle_alpha   90.00
_cell.angle_beta   90.00
_cell.angle_gamma   90.00
#
_symmetry.space_group_name_H-M   'P 1'
#
loop_
_entity.id
_entity.type
_entity.pdbx_description
1 polymer ?
#
loop_
_entity_poly.entity_id
_entity_poly.type
_entity_poly.pdbx_seq_one_letter_code
_entity_poly.pdbx_strand_id
1 'polypeptide(L)'
;MSIFKHSFDTLEGEELEKVKGYFNACECHTATCTFLANYAWRDNYDLRYEEIGPFLCVSGAVKGDDEGKPVMLLPMAKDGSWSDAAYREVILEAKRRYEAEGHKLYLVSMSSEEKDFLESIFPGQMKFHHDEDLDEYVYLKEKMITLSGRALHKKKNHMNYFLKTYAYEVKDVTPDMTDEVMAFVTSHKIEKDAEGEELESLHAEEDAIRRYLAHTNEEGVYSAAIYIENQLVAVALGERLNHDTAAEHFEKADDDYRGLYQVICSEFCKRLPEEIVYVNREEDMGLENLRKAKEALRPDHKEVKYGGCFL
;
A
#
# COMPACT_ATOMS: atom_id res chain seq x y z
N MET A 1 -23.93 -12.78 -2.78
CA MET A 1 -23.03 -13.74 -3.47
C MET A 1 -21.79 -12.98 -3.91
N SER A 2 -20.62 -13.58 -3.84
CA SER A 2 -19.39 -12.89 -4.27
C SER A 2 -19.29 -12.89 -5.80
N ILE A 3 -18.86 -11.76 -6.37
CA ILE A 3 -18.76 -11.57 -7.83
C ILE A 3 -17.69 -12.48 -8.43
N PHE A 4 -16.55 -12.64 -7.74
CA PHE A 4 -15.48 -13.58 -8.11
C PHE A 4 -15.41 -14.75 -7.15
N LYS A 5 -14.96 -15.90 -7.66
CA LYS A 5 -15.10 -17.21 -6.99
C LYS A 5 -14.03 -17.48 -5.96
N HIS A 6 -12.80 -17.04 -6.21
CA HIS A 6 -11.65 -17.42 -5.40
C HIS A 6 -11.38 -16.36 -4.34
N SER A 7 -11.18 -16.77 -3.09
CA SER A 7 -10.81 -15.88 -1.98
C SER A 7 -9.30 -15.79 -1.87
N PHE A 8 -8.79 -14.60 -1.55
CA PHE A 8 -7.39 -14.40 -1.15
C PHE A 8 -7.05 -15.17 0.13
N ASP A 9 -8.03 -15.50 1.00
CA ASP A 9 -7.80 -16.28 2.22
C ASP A 9 -7.33 -17.72 1.95
N THR A 10 -7.64 -18.22 0.77
CA THR A 10 -7.27 -19.59 0.35
C THR A 10 -6.06 -19.63 -0.57
N LEU A 11 -5.41 -18.48 -0.79
CA LEU A 11 -4.21 -18.41 -1.63
C LEU A 11 -3.02 -19.08 -0.94
N GLU A 12 -2.52 -20.14 -1.55
CA GLU A 12 -1.33 -20.87 -1.10
C GLU A 12 -0.61 -21.56 -2.27
N GLY A 13 0.65 -21.93 -2.08
CA GLY A 13 1.42 -22.74 -3.01
C GLY A 13 1.51 -22.14 -4.42
N GLU A 14 1.28 -22.96 -5.44
CA GLU A 14 1.39 -22.55 -6.86
C GLU A 14 0.38 -21.47 -7.25
N GLU A 15 -0.82 -21.46 -6.66
CA GLU A 15 -1.84 -20.45 -6.97
C GLU A 15 -1.45 -19.07 -6.40
N LEU A 16 -0.84 -19.03 -5.22
CA LEU A 16 -0.28 -17.79 -4.65
C LEU A 16 0.79 -17.20 -5.56
N GLU A 17 1.76 -18.01 -5.98
CA GLU A 17 2.84 -17.58 -6.88
C GLU A 17 2.30 -17.10 -8.23
N LYS A 18 1.26 -17.75 -8.73
CA LYS A 18 0.59 -17.37 -9.98
C LYS A 18 -0.09 -16.01 -9.85
N VAL A 19 -0.87 -15.80 -8.79
CA VAL A 19 -1.55 -14.50 -8.54
C VAL A 19 -0.53 -13.40 -8.32
N LYS A 20 0.50 -13.64 -7.51
CA LYS A 20 1.62 -12.72 -7.30
C LYS A 20 2.31 -12.35 -8.63
N GLY A 21 2.44 -13.30 -9.55
CA GLY A 21 3.01 -13.06 -10.87
C GLY A 21 2.27 -12.02 -11.70
N TYR A 22 0.94 -11.90 -11.57
CA TYR A 22 0.16 -10.85 -12.24
C TYR A 22 0.47 -9.45 -11.68
N PHE A 23 0.54 -9.33 -10.34
CA PHE A 23 0.90 -8.07 -9.70
C PHE A 23 2.32 -7.64 -10.08
N ASN A 24 3.28 -8.56 -10.06
CA ASN A 24 4.68 -8.27 -10.40
C ASN A 24 4.87 -7.89 -11.88
N ALA A 25 3.99 -8.33 -12.78
CA ALA A 25 4.02 -7.95 -14.19
C ALA A 25 3.38 -6.57 -14.47
N CYS A 26 2.70 -5.99 -13.48
CA CYS A 26 2.04 -4.70 -13.60
C CYS A 26 3.01 -3.58 -13.20
N GLU A 27 3.22 -2.60 -14.06
CA GLU A 27 3.95 -1.35 -13.74
C GLU A 27 2.99 -0.35 -13.11
N CYS A 28 2.47 -0.69 -11.93
CA CYS A 28 1.50 0.13 -11.22
C CYS A 28 2.15 1.37 -10.59
N HIS A 29 1.36 2.44 -10.44
CA HIS A 29 1.81 3.69 -9.81
C HIS A 29 1.28 3.86 -8.38
N THR A 30 0.17 3.19 -8.04
CA THR A 30 -0.46 3.30 -6.72
C THR A 30 -0.10 2.12 -5.83
N ALA A 31 0.17 2.39 -4.55
CA ALA A 31 0.56 1.38 -3.56
C ALA A 31 -0.52 0.30 -3.39
N THR A 32 -1.79 0.64 -3.62
CA THR A 32 -2.92 -0.31 -3.61
C THR A 32 -2.76 -1.46 -4.62
N CYS A 33 -1.92 -1.29 -5.65
CA CYS A 33 -1.72 -2.30 -6.69
C CYS A 33 -0.52 -3.24 -6.42
N THR A 34 -0.01 -3.31 -5.19
CA THR A 34 1.02 -4.28 -4.81
C THR A 34 0.42 -5.58 -4.27
N PHE A 35 1.13 -6.71 -4.44
CA PHE A 35 0.62 -8.00 -4.02
C PHE A 35 0.50 -8.12 -2.51
N LEU A 36 1.56 -7.77 -1.77
CA LEU A 36 1.56 -7.96 -0.31
C LEU A 36 0.60 -7.02 0.40
N ALA A 37 0.39 -5.79 -0.10
CA ALA A 37 -0.64 -4.92 0.44
C ALA A 37 -2.02 -5.59 0.33
N ASN A 38 -2.39 -6.08 -0.86
CA ASN A 38 -3.66 -6.79 -1.05
C ASN A 38 -3.74 -8.06 -0.20
N TYR A 39 -2.68 -8.86 -0.17
CA TYR A 39 -2.64 -10.10 0.62
C TYR A 39 -2.73 -9.85 2.13
N ALA A 40 -2.10 -8.81 2.64
CA ALA A 40 -2.14 -8.42 4.04
C ALA A 40 -3.54 -7.97 4.48
N TRP A 41 -4.21 -7.16 3.67
CA TRP A 41 -5.51 -6.58 3.96
C TRP A 41 -6.70 -7.41 3.47
N ARG A 42 -6.49 -8.62 2.94
CA ARG A 42 -7.50 -9.43 2.24
C ARG A 42 -8.79 -9.66 3.01
N ASP A 43 -8.72 -9.93 4.32
CA ASP A 43 -9.90 -10.19 5.14
C ASP A 43 -10.72 -8.91 5.38
N ASN A 44 -10.03 -7.77 5.48
CA ASN A 44 -10.65 -6.48 5.73
C ASN A 44 -11.51 -6.00 4.56
N TYR A 45 -11.11 -6.40 3.35
CA TYR A 45 -11.77 -6.02 2.12
C TYR A 45 -12.49 -7.19 1.43
N ASP A 46 -12.63 -8.37 2.09
CA ASP A 46 -13.17 -9.60 1.47
C ASP A 46 -12.64 -9.78 0.04
N LEU A 47 -11.28 -9.75 -0.10
CA LEU A 47 -10.66 -9.76 -1.42
C LEU A 47 -10.90 -11.08 -2.14
N ARG A 48 -11.38 -10.95 -3.37
CA ARG A 48 -11.71 -12.05 -4.26
C ARG A 48 -11.07 -11.83 -5.61
N TYR A 49 -10.76 -12.93 -6.29
CA TYR A 49 -10.17 -12.87 -7.63
C TYR A 49 -10.74 -13.92 -8.58
N GLU A 50 -10.59 -13.66 -9.87
CA GLU A 50 -10.83 -14.61 -10.92
C GLU A 50 -10.01 -14.24 -12.16
N GLU A 51 -9.53 -15.28 -12.89
CA GLU A 51 -8.93 -15.08 -14.20
C GLU A 51 -10.04 -14.97 -15.25
N ILE A 52 -10.02 -13.90 -16.03
CA ILE A 52 -10.92 -13.69 -17.16
C ILE A 52 -10.05 -13.56 -18.41
N GLY A 53 -9.97 -14.63 -19.20
CA GLY A 53 -9.01 -14.70 -20.30
C GLY A 53 -7.56 -14.60 -19.78
N PRO A 54 -6.71 -13.72 -20.33
CA PRO A 54 -5.33 -13.53 -19.86
C PRO A 54 -5.20 -12.57 -18.68
N PHE A 55 -6.30 -12.12 -18.08
CA PHE A 55 -6.31 -11.10 -17.04
C PHE A 55 -6.72 -11.64 -15.68
N LEU A 56 -6.03 -11.22 -14.63
CA LEU A 56 -6.48 -11.32 -13.26
C LEU A 56 -7.39 -10.13 -12.92
N CYS A 57 -8.59 -10.43 -12.44
CA CYS A 57 -9.52 -9.44 -11.91
C CYS A 57 -9.61 -9.63 -10.39
N VAL A 58 -9.43 -8.56 -9.63
CA VAL A 58 -9.48 -8.55 -8.16
C VAL A 58 -10.60 -7.63 -7.70
N SER A 59 -11.51 -8.14 -6.89
CA SER A 59 -12.60 -7.38 -6.27
C SER A 59 -12.49 -7.39 -4.76
N GLY A 60 -12.99 -6.33 -4.14
CA GLY A 60 -13.11 -6.22 -2.70
C GLY A 60 -14.32 -5.39 -2.30
N ALA A 61 -14.66 -5.39 -1.03
CA ALA A 61 -15.70 -4.53 -0.48
C ALA A 61 -15.08 -3.31 0.19
N VAL A 62 -15.64 -2.12 -0.07
CA VAL A 62 -15.28 -0.88 0.63
C VAL A 62 -16.04 -0.83 1.95
N LYS A 63 -15.37 -0.52 3.05
CA LYS A 63 -15.98 -0.26 4.35
C LYS A 63 -16.38 1.22 4.49
N GLY A 64 -17.35 1.53 5.33
CA GLY A 64 -17.87 2.88 5.59
C GLY A 64 -19.31 3.04 5.14
N ASP A 65 -19.70 4.28 4.69
CA ASP A 65 -21.09 4.59 4.27
C ASP A 65 -21.59 3.72 3.10
N ASP A 66 -20.66 3.23 2.29
CA ASP A 66 -20.88 2.32 1.17
C ASP A 66 -20.53 0.87 1.50
N GLU A 67 -20.55 0.50 2.77
CA GLU A 67 -20.17 -0.82 3.26
C GLU A 67 -20.85 -1.95 2.48
N GLY A 68 -20.03 -2.92 2.06
CA GLY A 68 -20.51 -4.07 1.28
C GLY A 68 -20.72 -3.81 -0.21
N LYS A 69 -20.48 -2.58 -0.72
CA LYS A 69 -20.47 -2.35 -2.17
C LYS A 69 -19.15 -2.87 -2.76
N PRO A 70 -19.22 -3.84 -3.67
CA PRO A 70 -18.00 -4.39 -4.27
C PRO A 70 -17.39 -3.40 -5.27
N VAL A 71 -16.06 -3.27 -5.17
CA VAL A 71 -15.22 -2.52 -6.11
C VAL A 71 -14.23 -3.44 -6.78
N MET A 72 -13.58 -3.00 -7.84
CA MET A 72 -12.59 -3.79 -8.57
C MET A 72 -11.35 -2.95 -8.87
N LEU A 73 -10.18 -3.55 -8.68
CA LEU A 73 -8.93 -3.03 -9.25
C LEU A 73 -8.98 -3.19 -10.79
N LEU A 74 -8.15 -2.43 -11.48
CA LEU A 74 -8.00 -2.64 -12.93
C LEU A 74 -7.49 -4.07 -13.20
N PRO A 75 -7.99 -4.73 -14.29
CA PRO A 75 -7.52 -6.05 -14.67
C PRO A 75 -6.02 -6.05 -14.97
N MET A 76 -5.29 -6.99 -14.39
CA MET A 76 -3.84 -7.15 -14.57
C MET A 76 -3.55 -8.23 -15.59
N ALA A 77 -2.75 -7.93 -16.62
CA ALA A 77 -2.34 -8.90 -17.61
C ALA A 77 -1.15 -9.74 -17.11
N LYS A 78 -1.15 -11.04 -17.42
CA LYS A 78 -0.16 -12.00 -16.94
C LYS A 78 1.29 -11.67 -17.32
N ASP A 79 1.48 -11.05 -18.47
CA ASP A 79 2.80 -10.66 -19.02
C ASP A 79 2.97 -9.14 -19.11
N GLY A 80 2.06 -8.37 -18.48
CA GLY A 80 2.05 -6.91 -18.54
C GLY A 80 1.66 -6.34 -19.90
N SER A 81 1.23 -7.17 -20.87
CA SER A 81 0.86 -6.73 -22.20
C SER A 81 -0.57 -7.14 -22.58
N TRP A 82 -1.24 -6.29 -23.36
CA TRP A 82 -2.60 -6.53 -23.87
C TRP A 82 -2.89 -5.70 -25.11
N SER A 83 -3.94 -6.06 -25.86
CA SER A 83 -4.56 -5.17 -26.84
C SER A 83 -5.74 -4.42 -26.21
N ASP A 84 -6.02 -3.21 -26.69
CA ASP A 84 -7.17 -2.40 -26.25
C ASP A 84 -8.49 -3.18 -26.36
N ALA A 85 -8.64 -3.98 -27.45
CA ALA A 85 -9.81 -4.81 -27.64
C ALA A 85 -9.96 -5.88 -26.55
N ALA A 86 -8.88 -6.59 -26.19
CA ALA A 86 -8.91 -7.60 -25.14
C ALA A 86 -9.17 -6.96 -23.76
N TYR A 87 -8.57 -5.80 -23.49
CA TYR A 87 -8.79 -5.07 -22.24
C TYR A 87 -10.24 -4.57 -22.13
N ARG A 88 -10.78 -4.04 -23.24
CA ARG A 88 -12.19 -3.66 -23.32
C ARG A 88 -13.13 -4.84 -23.04
N GLU A 89 -12.83 -6.01 -23.60
CA GLU A 89 -13.64 -7.22 -23.39
C GLU A 89 -13.65 -7.69 -21.93
N VAL A 90 -12.51 -7.69 -21.24
CA VAL A 90 -12.46 -8.09 -19.82
C VAL A 90 -13.24 -7.14 -18.93
N ILE A 91 -13.14 -5.82 -19.16
CA ILE A 91 -13.92 -4.81 -18.42
C ILE A 91 -15.44 -5.02 -18.64
N LEU A 92 -15.86 -5.27 -19.87
CA LEU A 92 -17.27 -5.53 -20.19
C LEU A 92 -17.76 -6.85 -19.59
N GLU A 93 -16.92 -7.88 -19.53
CA GLU A 93 -17.24 -9.12 -18.85
C GLU A 93 -17.37 -8.93 -17.34
N ALA A 94 -16.44 -8.24 -16.71
CA ALA A 94 -16.54 -7.88 -15.30
C ALA A 94 -17.82 -7.08 -15.03
N LYS A 95 -18.13 -6.08 -15.86
CA LYS A 95 -19.38 -5.31 -15.76
C LYS A 95 -20.62 -6.21 -15.78
N ARG A 96 -20.70 -7.17 -16.72
CA ARG A 96 -21.83 -8.11 -16.80
C ARG A 96 -21.97 -8.95 -15.52
N ARG A 97 -20.87 -9.38 -14.93
CA ARG A 97 -20.89 -10.17 -13.68
C ARG A 97 -21.37 -9.34 -12.50
N TYR A 98 -20.91 -8.10 -12.37
CA TYR A 98 -21.38 -7.18 -11.34
C TYR A 98 -22.91 -6.95 -11.47
N GLU A 99 -23.39 -6.67 -12.68
CA GLU A 99 -24.81 -6.45 -12.98
C GLU A 99 -25.67 -7.69 -12.71
N ALA A 100 -25.14 -8.90 -12.97
CA ALA A 100 -25.83 -10.15 -12.70
C ALA A 100 -26.07 -10.39 -11.19
N GLU A 101 -25.19 -9.87 -10.34
CA GLU A 101 -25.32 -9.90 -8.87
C GLU A 101 -26.04 -8.64 -8.32
N GLY A 102 -26.53 -7.77 -9.20
CA GLY A 102 -27.28 -6.54 -8.80
C GLY A 102 -26.39 -5.37 -8.40
N HIS A 103 -25.10 -5.40 -8.74
CA HIS A 103 -24.13 -4.35 -8.44
C HIS A 103 -23.74 -3.58 -9.70
N LYS A 104 -23.33 -2.33 -9.51
CA LYS A 104 -22.66 -1.55 -10.56
C LYS A 104 -21.16 -1.79 -10.46
N LEU A 105 -20.49 -2.02 -11.60
CA LEU A 105 -19.02 -2.09 -11.62
C LEU A 105 -18.44 -0.72 -11.25
N TYR A 106 -17.64 -0.70 -10.23
CA TYR A 106 -16.92 0.45 -9.75
C TYR A 106 -15.41 0.12 -9.74
N LEU A 107 -14.64 0.83 -10.56
CA LEU A 107 -13.19 0.69 -10.66
C LEU A 107 -12.53 1.67 -9.69
N VAL A 108 -11.47 1.24 -9.00
CA VAL A 108 -10.79 2.04 -7.97
C VAL A 108 -9.29 2.06 -8.16
N SER A 109 -8.62 2.99 -7.49
CA SER A 109 -7.16 3.12 -7.40
C SER A 109 -6.46 3.31 -8.75
N MET A 110 -7.13 3.97 -9.69
CA MET A 110 -6.59 4.24 -11.01
C MET A 110 -5.68 5.47 -10.98
N SER A 111 -4.50 5.37 -11.59
CA SER A 111 -3.66 6.53 -11.91
C SER A 111 -4.31 7.44 -12.97
N SER A 112 -3.75 8.63 -13.17
CA SER A 112 -4.19 9.54 -14.23
C SER A 112 -4.06 8.91 -15.61
N GLU A 113 -2.99 8.16 -15.87
CA GLU A 113 -2.73 7.49 -17.14
C GLU A 113 -3.74 6.37 -17.41
N GLU A 114 -4.04 5.56 -16.38
CA GLU A 114 -5.04 4.49 -16.47
C GLU A 114 -6.45 5.03 -16.70
N LYS A 115 -6.81 6.12 -16.02
CA LYS A 115 -8.07 6.84 -16.26
C LYS A 115 -8.17 7.31 -17.70
N ASP A 116 -7.13 7.95 -18.23
CA ASP A 116 -7.10 8.45 -19.60
C ASP A 116 -7.15 7.31 -20.64
N PHE A 117 -6.49 6.18 -20.33
CA PHE A 117 -6.61 4.96 -21.14
C PHE A 117 -8.05 4.44 -21.16
N LEU A 118 -8.73 4.32 -20.01
CA LEU A 118 -10.13 3.90 -19.95
C LEU A 118 -11.06 4.86 -20.73
N GLU A 119 -10.85 6.17 -20.60
CA GLU A 119 -11.62 7.14 -21.39
C GLU A 119 -11.41 6.96 -22.90
N SER A 120 -10.20 6.57 -23.32
CA SER A 120 -9.88 6.32 -24.73
C SER A 120 -10.61 5.10 -25.30
N ILE A 121 -10.74 4.02 -24.52
CA ILE A 121 -11.40 2.79 -24.95
C ILE A 121 -12.91 2.76 -24.65
N PHE A 122 -13.43 3.65 -23.79
CA PHE A 122 -14.84 3.81 -23.45
C PHE A 122 -15.30 5.28 -23.56
N PRO A 123 -15.10 5.96 -24.70
CA PRO A 123 -15.31 7.40 -24.81
C PRO A 123 -16.73 7.81 -24.44
N GLY A 124 -16.85 8.69 -23.42
CA GLY A 124 -18.13 9.22 -22.94
C GLY A 124 -19.05 8.17 -22.29
N GLN A 125 -18.55 6.97 -21.94
CA GLN A 125 -19.35 5.92 -21.34
C GLN A 125 -19.10 5.77 -19.82
N MET A 126 -18.05 6.42 -19.31
CA MET A 126 -17.67 6.34 -17.91
C MET A 126 -17.73 7.69 -17.22
N LYS A 127 -17.99 7.68 -15.92
CA LYS A 127 -17.85 8.82 -15.03
C LYS A 127 -16.71 8.54 -14.07
N PHE A 128 -15.76 9.47 -13.99
CA PHE A 128 -14.64 9.41 -13.06
C PHE A 128 -14.83 10.43 -11.93
N HIS A 129 -14.25 10.15 -10.78
CA HIS A 129 -14.17 11.05 -9.64
C HIS A 129 -12.80 10.93 -9.02
N HIS A 130 -12.36 11.95 -8.33
CA HIS A 130 -11.12 12.05 -7.61
C HIS A 130 -11.43 12.51 -6.18
N ASP A 131 -10.73 11.94 -5.23
CA ASP A 131 -10.77 12.33 -3.82
C ASP A 131 -9.33 12.61 -3.36
N GLU A 132 -9.06 13.87 -3.00
CA GLU A 132 -7.71 14.29 -2.58
C GLU A 132 -7.22 13.59 -1.32
N ASP A 133 -8.12 13.06 -0.49
CA ASP A 133 -7.81 12.35 0.75
C ASP A 133 -7.16 10.98 0.47
N LEU A 134 -7.35 10.47 -0.77
CA LEU A 134 -6.81 9.20 -1.24
C LEU A 134 -5.55 9.34 -2.10
N ASP A 135 -5.07 10.56 -2.36
CA ASP A 135 -3.83 10.78 -3.11
C ASP A 135 -2.60 10.34 -2.31
N GLU A 136 -1.71 9.60 -2.96
CA GLU A 136 -0.52 9.05 -2.33
C GLU A 136 0.67 10.00 -2.41
N TYR A 137 1.44 10.07 -1.33
CA TYR A 137 2.59 10.96 -1.20
C TYR A 137 3.87 10.27 -1.63
N VAL A 138 4.49 10.76 -2.70
CA VAL A 138 5.73 10.21 -3.27
C VAL A 138 6.91 11.12 -2.99
N TYR A 139 8.00 10.53 -2.51
CA TYR A 139 9.19 11.25 -2.10
C TYR A 139 10.43 10.75 -2.84
N LEU A 140 11.39 11.61 -3.10
CA LEU A 140 12.72 11.18 -3.54
C LEU A 140 13.42 10.40 -2.42
N LYS A 141 13.84 9.15 -2.68
CA LYS A 141 14.58 8.30 -1.75
C LYS A 141 15.75 9.03 -1.11
N GLU A 142 16.56 9.69 -1.90
CA GLU A 142 17.74 10.42 -1.42
C GLU A 142 17.39 11.55 -0.44
N LYS A 143 16.24 12.23 -0.64
CA LYS A 143 15.77 13.24 0.31
C LYS A 143 15.32 12.61 1.63
N MET A 144 14.72 11.43 1.60
CA MET A 144 14.32 10.73 2.84
C MET A 144 15.54 10.23 3.60
N ILE A 145 16.59 9.77 2.91
CA ILE A 145 17.85 9.37 3.53
C ILE A 145 18.54 10.55 4.23
N THR A 146 18.62 11.72 3.57
CA THR A 146 19.51 12.82 4.02
C THR A 146 18.79 13.95 4.71
N LEU A 147 17.48 14.08 4.53
CA LEU A 147 16.65 15.22 4.90
C LEU A 147 17.33 16.55 4.51
N SER A 148 17.89 16.58 3.29
CA SER A 148 18.63 17.74 2.78
C SER A 148 17.69 18.89 2.38
N GLY A 149 18.20 20.12 2.48
CA GLY A 149 17.51 21.33 2.07
C GLY A 149 16.90 22.14 3.21
N ARG A 150 16.69 23.46 2.95
CA ARG A 150 16.22 24.42 3.94
C ARG A 150 14.83 24.06 4.51
N ALA A 151 13.95 23.52 3.67
CA ALA A 151 12.60 23.16 4.06
C ALA A 151 12.55 22.00 5.07
N LEU A 152 13.52 21.07 5.00
CA LEU A 152 13.62 19.91 5.86
C LEU A 152 14.54 20.10 7.09
N HIS A 153 15.11 21.29 7.26
CA HIS A 153 16.09 21.57 8.32
C HIS A 153 15.59 21.18 9.73
N LYS A 154 14.32 21.43 10.04
CA LYS A 154 13.72 21.06 11.33
C LYS A 154 13.69 19.54 11.51
N LYS A 155 13.28 18.78 10.48
CA LYS A 155 13.26 17.32 10.49
C LYS A 155 14.68 16.75 10.60
N LYS A 156 15.64 17.34 9.86
CA LYS A 156 17.06 16.96 9.95
C LYS A 156 17.63 17.20 11.34
N ASN A 157 17.24 18.27 12.02
CA ASN A 157 17.67 18.53 13.40
C ASN A 157 17.15 17.46 14.37
N HIS A 158 15.91 16.94 14.19
CA HIS A 158 15.39 15.83 14.99
C HIS A 158 16.20 14.56 14.72
N MET A 159 16.44 14.22 13.46
CA MET A 159 17.29 13.09 13.08
C MET A 159 18.69 13.21 13.69
N ASN A 160 19.36 14.36 13.54
CA ASN A 160 20.68 14.59 14.11
C ASN A 160 20.71 14.53 15.64
N TYR A 161 19.63 14.94 16.31
CA TYR A 161 19.49 14.77 17.75
C TYR A 161 19.50 13.29 18.13
N PHE A 162 18.67 12.47 17.47
CA PHE A 162 18.63 11.03 17.69
C PHE A 162 20.00 10.39 17.50
N LEU A 163 20.64 10.63 16.35
CA LEU A 163 21.95 10.08 15.98
C LEU A 163 23.08 10.43 16.96
N LYS A 164 22.95 11.55 17.69
CA LYS A 164 23.93 11.98 18.70
C LYS A 164 23.63 11.47 20.10
N THR A 165 22.37 11.15 20.37
CA THR A 165 21.88 10.85 21.73
C THR A 165 21.85 9.37 22.00
N TYR A 166 21.46 8.56 20.99
CA TYR A 166 21.21 7.14 21.17
C TYR A 166 22.18 6.29 20.37
N ALA A 167 22.73 5.27 21.03
CA ALA A 167 23.38 4.16 20.34
C ALA A 167 22.30 3.19 19.90
N TYR A 168 22.25 2.86 18.62
CA TYR A 168 21.22 2.01 18.05
C TYR A 168 21.81 1.00 17.07
N GLU A 169 21.10 -0.09 16.87
CA GLU A 169 21.38 -1.11 15.85
C GLU A 169 20.22 -1.13 14.86
N VAL A 170 20.53 -1.46 13.61
CA VAL A 170 19.50 -1.63 12.58
C VAL A 170 19.61 -3.03 12.00
N LYS A 171 18.47 -3.72 11.92
CA LYS A 171 18.36 -5.07 11.36
C LYS A 171 17.29 -5.09 10.26
N ASP A 172 17.42 -6.02 9.32
CA ASP A 172 16.32 -6.39 8.45
C ASP A 172 15.33 -7.23 9.26
N VAL A 173 14.04 -7.07 8.99
CA VAL A 173 13.01 -7.87 9.65
C VAL A 173 12.90 -9.21 8.95
N THR A 174 12.90 -10.28 9.74
CA THR A 174 12.75 -11.66 9.25
C THR A 174 11.50 -12.31 9.85
N PRO A 175 10.90 -13.35 9.21
CA PRO A 175 9.66 -13.96 9.70
C PRO A 175 9.73 -14.50 11.13
N ASP A 176 10.89 -14.92 11.60
CA ASP A 176 11.09 -15.36 12.99
C ASP A 176 11.01 -14.23 14.03
N MET A 177 11.08 -12.96 13.60
CA MET A 177 10.87 -11.79 14.45
C MET A 177 9.38 -11.42 14.61
N THR A 178 8.45 -12.16 14.04
CA THR A 178 7.01 -11.82 14.03
C THR A 178 6.47 -11.54 15.43
N ASP A 179 6.75 -12.39 16.40
CA ASP A 179 6.21 -12.21 17.75
C ASP A 179 6.79 -10.97 18.43
N GLU A 180 8.07 -10.66 18.24
CA GLU A 180 8.72 -9.47 18.77
C GLU A 180 8.14 -8.20 18.14
N VAL A 181 8.02 -8.16 16.80
CA VAL A 181 7.44 -7.02 16.09
C VAL A 181 5.98 -6.80 16.47
N MET A 182 5.20 -7.87 16.56
CA MET A 182 3.80 -7.75 16.98
C MET A 182 3.66 -7.29 18.44
N ALA A 183 4.51 -7.76 19.35
CA ALA A 183 4.53 -7.26 20.73
C ALA A 183 4.84 -5.75 20.78
N PHE A 184 5.79 -5.28 19.95
CA PHE A 184 6.10 -3.85 19.82
C PHE A 184 4.89 -3.08 19.27
N VAL A 185 4.32 -3.48 18.13
CA VAL A 185 3.19 -2.80 17.48
C VAL A 185 1.99 -2.71 18.44
N THR A 186 1.64 -3.80 19.11
CA THR A 186 0.50 -3.85 20.04
C THR A 186 0.74 -2.99 21.30
N SER A 187 1.97 -2.93 21.82
CA SER A 187 2.29 -2.13 23.01
C SER A 187 2.30 -0.62 22.74
N HIS A 188 2.56 -0.21 21.51
CA HIS A 188 2.63 1.18 21.07
C HIS A 188 1.34 1.64 20.40
N LYS A 189 0.19 1.07 20.76
CA LYS A 189 -1.12 1.60 20.39
C LYS A 189 -1.22 3.04 20.88
N ILE A 190 -1.35 3.95 19.94
CA ILE A 190 -1.35 5.41 20.20
C ILE A 190 -2.56 5.82 21.01
N GLU A 191 -3.62 5.00 21.06
CA GLU A 191 -4.84 5.35 21.83
C GLU A 191 -5.29 4.19 22.72
N LYS A 192 -4.98 4.32 24.01
CA LYS A 192 -5.47 3.40 25.04
C LYS A 192 -7.00 3.42 25.21
N ASP A 193 -7.66 4.37 24.57
CA ASP A 193 -9.09 4.67 24.69
C ASP A 193 -9.86 4.51 23.37
N ALA A 194 -9.27 3.86 22.35
CA ALA A 194 -9.97 3.59 21.08
C ALA A 194 -11.16 2.65 21.29
N GLU A 195 -12.33 3.04 20.79
CA GLU A 195 -13.58 2.26 20.90
C GLU A 195 -14.24 2.12 19.51
N GLY A 196 -15.05 1.07 19.34
CA GLY A 196 -15.86 0.89 18.13
C GLY A 196 -15.03 0.72 16.85
N GLU A 197 -15.35 1.49 15.81
CA GLU A 197 -14.73 1.41 14.48
C GLU A 197 -13.22 1.67 14.50
N GLU A 198 -12.75 2.56 15.37
CA GLU A 198 -11.32 2.85 15.52
C GLU A 198 -10.55 1.64 16.07
N LEU A 199 -11.10 0.94 17.06
CA LEU A 199 -10.51 -0.29 17.60
C LEU A 199 -10.51 -1.42 16.55
N GLU A 200 -11.57 -1.54 15.75
CA GLU A 200 -11.63 -2.50 14.64
C GLU A 200 -10.55 -2.20 13.59
N SER A 201 -10.35 -0.93 13.24
CA SER A 201 -9.30 -0.50 12.32
C SER A 201 -7.90 -0.84 12.83
N LEU A 202 -7.62 -0.63 14.12
CA LEU A 202 -6.35 -0.99 14.75
C LEU A 202 -6.09 -2.51 14.74
N HIS A 203 -7.10 -3.32 15.01
CA HIS A 203 -6.96 -4.78 14.93
C HIS A 203 -6.74 -5.24 13.48
N ALA A 204 -7.42 -4.61 12.54
CA ALA A 204 -7.25 -4.87 11.11
C ALA A 204 -5.81 -4.60 10.66
N GLU A 205 -5.21 -3.50 11.11
CA GLU A 205 -3.81 -3.15 10.81
C GLU A 205 -2.84 -4.16 11.47
N GLU A 206 -3.08 -4.55 12.73
CA GLU A 206 -2.27 -5.59 13.40
C GLU A 206 -2.28 -6.91 12.64
N ASP A 207 -3.46 -7.34 12.19
CA ASP A 207 -3.60 -8.55 11.39
C ASP A 207 -2.90 -8.44 10.03
N ALA A 208 -2.99 -7.28 9.39
CA ALA A 208 -2.30 -7.01 8.14
C ALA A 208 -0.77 -7.04 8.32
N ILE A 209 -0.23 -6.39 9.37
CA ILE A 209 1.19 -6.41 9.69
C ILE A 209 1.65 -7.86 9.95
N ARG A 210 0.92 -8.64 10.74
CA ARG A 210 1.25 -10.04 11.04
C ARG A 210 1.35 -10.88 9.77
N ARG A 211 0.42 -10.71 8.81
CA ARG A 211 0.45 -11.42 7.53
C ARG A 211 1.63 -10.97 6.68
N TYR A 212 1.91 -9.67 6.66
CA TYR A 212 3.03 -9.10 5.92
C TYR A 212 4.38 -9.65 6.40
N LEU A 213 4.57 -9.79 7.70
CA LEU A 213 5.80 -10.28 8.33
C LEU A 213 6.21 -11.68 7.88
N ALA A 214 5.27 -12.53 7.48
CA ALA A 214 5.57 -13.86 6.95
C ALA A 214 6.34 -13.83 5.61
N HIS A 215 6.31 -12.70 4.90
CA HIS A 215 6.85 -12.52 3.55
C HIS A 215 8.10 -11.61 3.50
N THR A 216 8.64 -11.20 4.65
CA THR A 216 9.77 -10.23 4.70
C THR A 216 11.08 -10.74 4.12
N ASN A 217 11.23 -12.06 3.88
CA ASN A 217 12.38 -12.66 3.20
C ASN A 217 12.21 -12.76 1.68
N GLU A 218 11.10 -12.31 1.12
CA GLU A 218 10.84 -12.45 -0.31
C GLU A 218 11.56 -11.36 -1.11
N GLU A 219 11.89 -11.67 -2.36
CA GLU A 219 12.47 -10.71 -3.27
C GLU A 219 11.52 -9.54 -3.54
N GLY A 220 12.04 -8.32 -3.53
CA GLY A 220 11.24 -7.11 -3.69
C GLY A 220 10.55 -6.64 -2.41
N VAL A 221 10.72 -7.34 -1.29
CA VAL A 221 10.23 -6.91 0.03
C VAL A 221 11.37 -6.28 0.82
N TYR A 222 11.12 -5.14 1.41
CA TYR A 222 12.12 -4.34 2.13
C TYR A 222 11.66 -4.04 3.54
N SER A 223 12.59 -4.01 4.48
CA SER A 223 12.25 -3.74 5.88
C SER A 223 13.42 -3.11 6.63
N ALA A 224 13.12 -2.46 7.75
CA ALA A 224 14.09 -2.00 8.71
C ALA A 224 13.52 -2.11 10.13
N ALA A 225 14.32 -2.57 11.07
CA ALA A 225 14.00 -2.57 12.49
C ALA A 225 15.11 -1.87 13.27
N ILE A 226 14.77 -0.95 14.17
CA ILE A 226 15.74 -0.23 15.01
C ILE A 226 15.65 -0.74 16.45
N TYR A 227 16.82 -1.02 17.01
CA TYR A 227 17.01 -1.46 18.39
C TYR A 227 17.83 -0.46 19.19
N ILE A 228 17.40 -0.18 20.41
CA ILE A 228 18.14 0.55 21.43
C ILE A 228 18.22 -0.34 22.68
N GLU A 229 19.42 -0.59 23.21
CA GLU A 229 19.65 -1.46 24.37
C GLU A 229 18.98 -2.84 24.25
N ASN A 230 19.03 -3.44 23.05
CA ASN A 230 18.38 -4.68 22.66
C ASN A 230 16.83 -4.67 22.71
N GLN A 231 16.19 -3.52 22.76
CA GLN A 231 14.75 -3.38 22.65
C GLN A 231 14.40 -2.87 21.26
N LEU A 232 13.42 -3.49 20.60
CA LEU A 232 12.84 -3.01 19.34
C LEU A 232 12.07 -1.71 19.62
N VAL A 233 12.45 -0.64 18.94
CA VAL A 233 11.85 0.71 19.11
C VAL A 233 11.25 1.29 17.84
N ALA A 234 11.56 0.73 16.68
CA ALA A 234 10.91 1.12 15.42
C ALA A 234 10.99 0.02 14.38
N VAL A 235 9.99 -0.01 13.48
CA VAL A 235 9.93 -0.92 12.34
C VAL A 235 9.33 -0.19 11.14
N ALA A 236 9.86 -0.47 9.93
CA ALA A 236 9.29 -0.08 8.66
C ALA A 236 9.26 -1.27 7.71
N LEU A 237 8.16 -1.43 6.97
CA LEU A 237 7.91 -2.53 6.05
C LEU A 237 7.38 -1.97 4.73
N GLY A 238 7.86 -2.51 3.62
CA GLY A 238 7.43 -2.10 2.30
C GLY A 238 7.88 -3.08 1.21
N GLU A 239 7.41 -2.85 0.00
CA GLU A 239 7.73 -3.69 -1.16
C GLU A 239 8.01 -2.85 -2.41
N ARG A 240 8.56 -3.49 -3.44
CA ARG A 240 8.70 -2.87 -4.77
C ARG A 240 7.32 -2.61 -5.36
N LEU A 241 7.07 -1.38 -5.77
CA LEU A 241 5.83 -1.00 -6.46
C LEU A 241 6.00 -1.15 -7.98
N ASN A 242 7.08 -0.60 -8.53
CA ASN A 242 7.44 -0.70 -9.94
C ASN A 242 8.96 -0.63 -10.13
N HIS A 243 9.42 -0.35 -11.36
CA HIS A 243 10.86 -0.39 -11.67
C HIS A 243 11.71 0.63 -10.90
N ASP A 244 11.17 1.77 -10.49
CA ASP A 244 11.91 2.85 -9.82
C ASP A 244 11.30 3.32 -8.48
N THR A 245 10.18 2.74 -8.05
CA THR A 245 9.44 3.14 -6.85
C THR A 245 9.24 1.96 -5.91
N ALA A 246 9.44 2.18 -4.61
CA ALA A 246 9.02 1.28 -3.54
C ALA A 246 7.84 1.90 -2.76
N ALA A 247 6.91 1.07 -2.31
CA ALA A 247 5.87 1.47 -1.37
C ALA A 247 6.30 1.16 0.06
N GLU A 248 6.14 2.10 0.99
CA GLU A 248 6.30 1.92 2.42
C GLU A 248 4.91 1.82 3.06
N HIS A 249 4.49 0.59 3.38
CA HIS A 249 3.14 0.29 3.85
C HIS A 249 2.95 0.50 5.35
N PHE A 250 3.97 0.14 6.15
CA PHE A 250 3.89 0.22 7.60
C PHE A 250 5.14 0.89 8.16
N GLU A 251 4.95 1.91 8.97
CA GLU A 251 5.99 2.57 9.75
C GLU A 251 5.49 2.79 11.18
N LYS A 252 6.16 2.20 12.16
CA LYS A 252 5.88 2.38 13.58
C LYS A 252 7.17 2.73 14.32
N ALA A 253 7.09 3.71 15.21
CA ALA A 253 8.22 4.12 16.03
C ALA A 253 7.74 4.59 17.40
N ASP A 254 8.55 4.35 18.42
CA ASP A 254 8.28 4.78 19.79
C ASP A 254 8.49 6.31 19.91
N ASP A 255 7.45 7.03 20.30
CA ASP A 255 7.42 8.49 20.41
C ASP A 255 8.32 9.04 21.52
N ASP A 256 8.72 8.22 22.47
CA ASP A 256 9.64 8.59 23.55
C ASP A 256 11.05 8.92 23.00
N TYR A 257 11.39 8.42 21.82
CA TYR A 257 12.68 8.66 21.17
C TYR A 257 12.58 9.77 20.12
N ARG A 258 12.82 11.00 20.55
CA ARG A 258 12.78 12.17 19.66
C ARG A 258 13.67 11.98 18.42
N GLY A 259 13.07 12.01 17.24
CA GLY A 259 13.74 11.89 15.95
C GLY A 259 13.77 10.48 15.38
N LEU A 260 13.22 9.51 16.08
CA LEU A 260 13.21 8.11 15.66
C LEU A 260 12.45 7.89 14.34
N TYR A 261 11.28 8.51 14.14
CA TYR A 261 10.56 8.45 12.85
C TYR A 261 11.41 8.90 11.65
N GLN A 262 12.23 9.95 11.82
CA GLN A 262 13.12 10.38 10.76
C GLN A 262 14.26 9.39 10.50
N VAL A 263 14.70 8.69 11.53
CA VAL A 263 15.77 7.69 11.41
C VAL A 263 15.24 6.40 10.81
N ILE A 264 14.09 5.88 11.24
CA ILE A 264 13.54 4.64 10.68
C ILE A 264 13.22 4.80 9.19
N CYS A 265 12.58 5.90 8.78
CA CYS A 265 12.35 6.21 7.37
C CYS A 265 13.67 6.27 6.58
N SER A 266 14.70 6.94 7.12
CA SER A 266 16.03 6.98 6.49
C SER A 266 16.68 5.60 6.38
N GLU A 267 16.61 4.78 7.43
CA GLU A 267 17.20 3.43 7.45
C GLU A 267 16.46 2.46 6.51
N PHE A 268 15.13 2.58 6.39
CA PHE A 268 14.35 1.87 5.37
C PHE A 268 14.81 2.26 3.96
N CYS A 269 14.84 3.56 3.67
CA CYS A 269 15.25 4.06 2.35
C CYS A 269 16.69 3.64 1.95
N LYS A 270 17.62 3.51 2.90
CA LYS A 270 18.99 3.03 2.64
C LYS A 270 19.06 1.56 2.23
N ARG A 271 18.03 0.77 2.54
CA ARG A 271 17.92 -0.67 2.21
C ARG A 271 17.34 -0.91 0.84
N LEU A 272 16.70 0.10 0.26
CA LEU A 272 16.15 0.02 -1.08
C LEU A 272 17.28 -0.09 -2.12
N PRO A 273 17.13 -0.94 -3.15
CA PRO A 273 18.06 -1.05 -4.26
C PRO A 273 18.38 0.29 -4.93
N GLU A 274 19.52 0.34 -5.64
CA GLU A 274 20.01 1.58 -6.26
C GLU A 274 19.06 2.11 -7.32
N GLU A 275 18.40 1.22 -8.06
CA GLU A 275 17.42 1.57 -9.10
C GLU A 275 16.15 2.22 -8.54
N ILE A 276 15.79 2.02 -7.27
CA ILE A 276 14.67 2.70 -6.64
C ILE A 276 15.02 4.17 -6.40
N VAL A 277 14.29 5.05 -7.04
CA VAL A 277 14.43 6.51 -6.97
C VAL A 277 13.42 7.14 -6.03
N TYR A 278 12.21 6.57 -5.98
CA TYR A 278 11.08 7.09 -5.24
C TYR A 278 10.62 6.16 -4.13
N VAL A 279 10.01 6.76 -3.10
CA VAL A 279 9.30 6.04 -2.04
C VAL A 279 7.89 6.60 -1.96
N ASN A 280 6.92 5.77 -2.26
CA ASN A 280 5.51 6.04 -2.08
C ASN A 280 5.14 5.68 -0.63
N ARG A 281 4.61 6.65 0.11
CA ARG A 281 4.22 6.49 1.52
C ARG A 281 2.70 6.60 1.71
N GLU A 282 1.96 6.20 0.70
CA GLU A 282 0.50 6.11 0.69
C GLU A 282 -0.24 7.44 0.98
N GLU A 283 -1.55 7.38 1.12
CA GLU A 283 -2.46 8.49 1.36
C GLU A 283 -2.49 8.96 2.81
N ASP A 284 -3.19 10.07 3.05
CA ASP A 284 -3.45 10.59 4.40
C ASP A 284 -4.86 10.27 4.95
N MET A 285 -5.71 9.62 4.14
CA MET A 285 -7.08 9.21 4.49
C MET A 285 -7.96 10.36 5.05
N GLY A 286 -7.67 11.61 4.68
CA GLY A 286 -8.37 12.79 5.21
C GLY A 286 -8.00 13.16 6.65
N LEU A 287 -7.03 12.47 7.27
CA LEU A 287 -6.57 12.74 8.63
C LEU A 287 -5.63 13.95 8.65
N GLU A 288 -6.08 15.07 9.21
CA GLU A 288 -5.35 16.35 9.19
C GLU A 288 -3.93 16.25 9.77
N ASN A 289 -3.75 15.48 10.84
CA ASN A 289 -2.44 15.28 11.46
C ASN A 289 -1.48 14.51 10.55
N LEU A 290 -1.98 13.45 9.88
CA LEU A 290 -1.21 12.65 8.95
C LEU A 290 -0.85 13.47 7.70
N ARG A 291 -1.81 14.22 7.14
CA ARG A 291 -1.60 15.18 6.05
C ARG A 291 -0.47 16.15 6.36
N LYS A 292 -0.54 16.84 7.50
CA LYS A 292 0.50 17.76 7.95
C LYS A 292 1.87 17.08 8.11
N ALA A 293 1.91 15.87 8.61
CA ALA A 293 3.15 15.09 8.77
C ALA A 293 3.78 14.76 7.41
N LYS A 294 2.97 14.27 6.45
CA LYS A 294 3.40 13.94 5.09
C LYS A 294 3.83 15.17 4.31
N GLU A 295 3.04 16.23 4.28
CA GLU A 295 3.40 17.50 3.61
C GLU A 295 4.67 18.16 4.20
N ALA A 296 4.89 18.02 5.50
CA ALA A 296 6.10 18.55 6.15
C ALA A 296 7.40 17.86 5.68
N LEU A 297 7.32 16.68 5.09
CA LEU A 297 8.44 15.96 4.45
C LEU A 297 8.69 16.42 3.02
N ARG A 298 7.83 17.28 2.46
CA ARG A 298 7.97 17.85 1.12
C ARG A 298 8.00 16.79 0.03
N PRO A 299 6.86 16.15 -0.25
CA PRO A 299 6.75 15.18 -1.33
C PRO A 299 7.27 15.78 -2.64
N ASP A 300 7.80 14.94 -3.49
CA ASP A 300 8.19 15.31 -4.84
C ASP A 300 6.94 15.56 -5.69
N HIS A 301 6.02 14.62 -5.62
CA HIS A 301 4.70 14.70 -6.24
C HIS A 301 3.68 13.88 -5.43
N LYS A 302 2.41 13.93 -5.86
CA LYS A 302 1.36 13.01 -5.40
C LYS A 302 0.93 12.14 -6.56
N GLU A 303 0.75 10.83 -6.31
CA GLU A 303 0.03 9.96 -7.20
C GLU A 303 -1.47 10.17 -6.97
N VAL A 304 -2.12 10.73 -7.99
CA VAL A 304 -3.56 11.03 -7.95
C VAL A 304 -4.35 9.76 -8.24
N LYS A 305 -5.25 9.40 -7.32
CA LYS A 305 -6.11 8.21 -7.48
C LYS A 305 -7.51 8.57 -7.95
N TYR A 306 -7.96 7.87 -8.99
CA TYR A 306 -9.30 8.00 -9.52
C TYR A 306 -10.14 6.75 -9.23
N GLY A 307 -11.43 6.99 -8.97
CA GLY A 307 -12.47 5.99 -9.08
C GLY A 307 -13.29 6.21 -10.35
N GLY A 308 -13.93 5.17 -10.87
CA GLY A 308 -14.78 5.30 -12.05
C GLY A 308 -15.83 4.22 -12.19
N CYS A 309 -16.94 4.57 -12.83
CA CYS A 309 -18.01 3.64 -13.12
C CYS A 309 -18.67 3.96 -14.47
N PHE A 310 -19.35 2.99 -15.07
CA PHE A 310 -20.17 3.23 -16.25
C PHE A 310 -21.38 4.12 -15.93
N LEU A 311 -21.77 4.97 -16.89
CA LEU A 311 -22.92 5.86 -16.83
C LEU A 311 -24.24 5.11 -16.77
#